data_48797535ffa0c39656de402114081501
#
_entry.id   48797535ffa0c39656de402114081501
#
_cell.length_a   1.000
_cell.length_b   1.000
_cell.length_c   1.000
_cell.angle_alpha   90.00
_cell.angle_beta   90.00
_cell.angle_gamma   90.00
#
_symmetry.space_group_name_H-M   'P 1'
#
loop_
_entity.id
_entity.type
_entity.pdbx_description
1 polymer ?
#
loop_
_entity_poly.entity_id
_entity_poly.type
_entity_poly.pdbx_seq_one_letter_code
_entity_poly.pdbx_strand_id
1 'polypeptide(L)'
;MELYARTYDHPDAVKLIEDLQQVFVERYGEKDVTPVDPAQFAAPLGYFVVGYLDGAPVACGGWRVHQEIEGAAEIKRMYVADSLRGKGLSRLVLTNLENTARDAGHQRMVLETGLRQPEAIGLYLATGYERIDNFGVYRDHPESRCYGKPL
;
A
#
# COMPACT_ATOMS: atom_id res chain seq x y z
N MET A 1 9.75 13.10 8.74
CA MET A 1 10.01 11.80 8.07
C MET A 1 10.48 12.06 6.66
N GLU A 2 11.55 11.40 6.27
CA GLU A 2 12.09 11.48 4.92
C GLU A 2 11.72 10.22 4.13
N LEU A 3 11.29 10.39 2.87
CA LEU A 3 10.88 9.29 2.00
C LEU A 3 11.94 9.04 0.95
N TYR A 4 12.38 7.77 0.82
CA TYR A 4 13.36 7.35 -0.18
C TYR A 4 12.84 6.15 -0.97
N ALA A 5 12.97 6.22 -2.30
CA ALA A 5 12.72 5.07 -3.14
C ALA A 5 13.70 3.94 -2.77
N ARG A 6 13.15 2.74 -2.61
CA ARG A 6 13.91 1.53 -2.30
C ARG A 6 13.38 0.38 -3.12
N THR A 7 14.21 -0.64 -3.35
CA THR A 7 13.70 -1.87 -3.94
C THR A 7 12.79 -2.58 -2.93
N TYR A 8 11.84 -3.35 -3.42
CA TYR A 8 10.93 -4.13 -2.56
C TYR A 8 11.70 -5.07 -1.63
N ASP A 9 12.82 -5.61 -2.09
CA ASP A 9 13.68 -6.53 -1.33
C ASP A 9 14.81 -5.84 -0.56
N HIS A 10 14.80 -4.51 -0.49
CA HIS A 10 15.74 -3.79 0.36
C HIS A 10 15.54 -4.22 1.82
N PRO A 11 16.60 -4.42 2.63
CA PRO A 11 16.46 -4.88 4.01
C PRO A 11 15.48 -4.09 4.85
N ASP A 12 15.44 -2.76 4.70
CA ASP A 12 14.51 -1.91 5.44
C ASP A 12 13.06 -2.14 5.00
N ALA A 13 12.84 -2.36 3.70
CA ALA A 13 11.52 -2.69 3.17
C ALA A 13 11.05 -4.06 3.67
N VAL A 14 11.92 -5.06 3.60
CA VAL A 14 11.63 -6.43 4.07
C VAL A 14 11.21 -6.42 5.53
N LYS A 15 11.94 -5.70 6.39
CA LYS A 15 11.61 -5.59 7.81
C LYS A 15 10.20 -5.03 8.03
N LEU A 16 9.87 -3.93 7.35
CA LEU A 16 8.56 -3.29 7.52
C LEU A 16 7.43 -4.16 6.94
N ILE A 17 7.68 -4.85 5.83
CA ILE A 17 6.71 -5.78 5.26
C ILE A 17 6.45 -6.96 6.19
N GLU A 18 7.48 -7.48 6.83
CA GLU A 18 7.32 -8.53 7.84
C GLU A 18 6.49 -8.04 9.04
N ASP A 19 6.74 -6.83 9.52
CA ASP A 19 5.95 -6.22 10.59
C ASP A 19 4.47 -6.09 10.17
N LEU A 20 4.22 -5.67 8.94
CA LEU A 20 2.86 -5.59 8.39
C LEU A 20 2.20 -6.97 8.33
N GLN A 21 2.91 -8.00 7.90
CA GLN A 21 2.38 -9.36 7.86
C GLN A 21 2.00 -9.86 9.25
N GLN A 22 2.73 -9.47 10.30
CA GLN A 22 2.37 -9.80 11.67
C GLN A 22 1.06 -9.11 12.09
N VAL A 23 0.81 -7.90 11.65
CA VAL A 23 -0.49 -7.24 11.88
C VAL A 23 -1.63 -8.05 11.25
N PHE A 24 -1.43 -8.58 10.04
CA PHE A 24 -2.43 -9.43 9.40
C PHE A 24 -2.66 -10.73 10.17
N VAL A 25 -1.60 -11.37 10.68
CA VAL A 25 -1.74 -12.56 11.53
C VAL A 25 -2.55 -12.24 12.78
N GLU A 26 -2.30 -11.12 13.43
CA GLU A 26 -3.02 -10.71 14.63
C GLU A 26 -4.49 -10.42 14.35
N ARG A 27 -4.81 -9.77 13.23
CA ARG A 27 -6.16 -9.33 12.89
C ARG A 27 -6.99 -10.36 12.16
N TYR A 28 -6.38 -11.15 11.28
CA TYR A 28 -7.06 -12.11 10.39
C TYR A 28 -6.68 -13.56 10.64
N GLY A 29 -5.70 -13.82 11.48
CA GLY A 29 -5.21 -15.18 11.76
C GLY A 29 -4.20 -15.71 10.76
N GLU A 30 -3.90 -14.99 9.68
CA GLU A 30 -2.95 -15.41 8.65
C GLU A 30 -2.34 -14.23 7.92
N LYS A 31 -1.22 -14.48 7.25
CA LYS A 31 -0.57 -13.50 6.38
C LYS A 31 -1.37 -13.23 5.12
N ASP A 32 -1.15 -12.08 4.49
CA ASP A 32 -1.63 -11.82 3.14
C ASP A 32 -0.90 -12.74 2.16
N VAL A 33 -1.66 -13.56 1.44
CA VAL A 33 -1.12 -14.52 0.47
C VAL A 33 -1.20 -14.03 -0.98
N THR A 34 -1.58 -12.77 -1.21
CA THR A 34 -1.60 -12.19 -2.54
C THR A 34 -0.22 -12.35 -3.19
N PRO A 35 -0.12 -12.93 -4.40
CA PRO A 35 1.17 -13.10 -5.06
C PRO A 35 1.87 -11.76 -5.30
N VAL A 36 3.13 -11.68 -4.91
CA VAL A 36 3.97 -10.50 -5.10
C VAL A 36 5.34 -10.93 -5.61
N ASP A 37 5.77 -10.34 -6.72
CA ASP A 37 7.12 -10.44 -7.23
C ASP A 37 7.80 -9.07 -7.01
N PRO A 38 8.97 -9.01 -6.35
CA PRO A 38 9.69 -7.75 -6.15
C PRO A 38 9.90 -6.94 -7.43
N ALA A 39 10.07 -7.60 -8.58
CA ALA A 39 10.22 -6.93 -9.86
C ALA A 39 9.00 -6.10 -10.27
N GLN A 40 7.82 -6.41 -9.75
CA GLN A 40 6.60 -5.64 -10.03
C GLN A 40 6.64 -4.23 -9.43
N PHE A 41 7.54 -3.99 -8.47
CA PHE A 41 7.70 -2.69 -7.81
C PHE A 41 8.93 -1.92 -8.30
N ALA A 42 9.57 -2.40 -9.35
CA ALA A 42 10.67 -1.71 -10.02
C ALA A 42 10.16 -0.97 -11.27
N ALA A 43 10.74 0.19 -11.57
CA ALA A 43 10.37 0.94 -12.77
C ALA A 43 10.63 0.09 -14.03
N PRO A 44 9.77 0.14 -15.03
CA PRO A 44 8.57 0.97 -15.18
C PRO A 44 7.29 0.33 -14.61
N LEU A 45 7.38 -0.88 -14.04
CA LEU A 45 6.21 -1.67 -13.60
C LEU A 45 5.63 -1.19 -12.27
N GLY A 46 6.43 -0.51 -11.46
CA GLY A 46 6.00 -0.10 -10.14
C GLY A 46 7.00 0.80 -9.43
N TYR A 47 6.79 0.91 -8.12
CA TYR A 47 7.56 1.81 -7.28
C TYR A 47 7.42 1.36 -5.82
N PHE A 48 8.49 1.51 -5.03
CA PHE A 48 8.44 1.25 -3.60
C PHE A 48 9.18 2.35 -2.85
N VAL A 49 8.64 2.73 -1.68
CA VAL A 49 9.20 3.80 -0.86
C VAL A 49 9.29 3.37 0.59
N VAL A 50 10.37 3.80 1.25
CA VAL A 50 10.56 3.63 2.69
C VAL A 50 10.70 5.01 3.32
N GLY A 51 9.98 5.24 4.41
CA GLY A 51 10.07 6.46 5.20
C GLY A 51 10.98 6.26 6.40
N TYR A 52 11.84 7.24 6.64
CA TYR A 52 12.83 7.22 7.72
C TYR A 52 12.59 8.37 8.68
N LEU A 53 12.68 8.07 9.97
CA LEU A 53 12.64 9.07 11.02
C LEU A 53 13.88 8.89 11.88
N ASP A 54 14.72 9.93 11.95
CA ASP A 54 16.01 9.89 12.66
C ASP A 54 16.88 8.68 12.23
N GLY A 55 16.86 8.39 10.93
CA GLY A 55 17.65 7.30 10.34
C GLY A 55 17.06 5.90 10.49
N ALA A 56 15.91 5.76 11.14
CA ALA A 56 15.26 4.46 11.31
C ALA A 56 14.09 4.30 10.31
N PRO A 57 13.95 3.13 9.68
CA PRO A 57 12.81 2.86 8.79
C PRO A 57 11.54 2.70 9.62
N VAL A 58 10.51 3.49 9.33
CA VAL A 58 9.27 3.55 10.13
C VAL A 58 8.00 3.42 9.31
N ALA A 59 8.08 3.55 7.99
CA ALA A 59 6.91 3.49 7.13
C ALA A 59 7.31 2.98 5.75
N CYS A 60 6.37 2.37 5.04
CA CYS A 60 6.61 1.94 3.67
C CYS A 60 5.32 1.85 2.87
N GLY A 61 5.48 1.66 1.58
CA GLY A 61 4.40 1.36 0.68
C GLY A 61 4.90 1.31 -0.76
N GLY A 62 4.10 0.72 -1.63
CA GLY A 62 4.42 0.67 -3.05
C GLY A 62 3.17 0.63 -3.90
N TRP A 63 3.38 0.80 -5.20
CA TRP A 63 2.34 0.54 -6.19
C TRP A 63 2.94 -0.27 -7.34
N ARG A 64 2.09 -1.04 -7.98
CA ARG A 64 2.43 -1.81 -9.18
C ARG A 64 1.33 -1.64 -10.22
N VAL A 65 1.67 -1.84 -11.49
CA VAL A 65 0.67 -1.87 -12.56
C VAL A 65 -0.39 -2.93 -12.24
N HIS A 66 -1.66 -2.56 -12.29
CA HIS A 66 -2.75 -3.51 -12.11
C HIS A 66 -2.97 -4.30 -13.40
N GLN A 67 -3.08 -5.63 -13.30
CA GLN A 67 -3.15 -6.49 -14.48
C GLN A 67 -4.52 -6.46 -15.18
N GLU A 68 -5.58 -6.18 -14.44
CA GLU A 68 -6.95 -6.28 -14.96
C GLU A 68 -7.62 -4.92 -15.20
N ILE A 69 -7.21 -3.86 -14.48
CA ILE A 69 -7.79 -2.53 -14.61
C ILE A 69 -6.83 -1.64 -15.39
N GLU A 70 -7.18 -1.33 -16.63
CA GLU A 70 -6.35 -0.50 -17.49
C GLU A 70 -6.14 0.89 -16.89
N GLY A 71 -4.91 1.39 -16.97
CA GLY A 71 -4.54 2.71 -16.46
C GLY A 71 -4.43 2.80 -14.94
N ALA A 72 -4.56 1.69 -14.23
CA ALA A 72 -4.52 1.69 -12.77
C ALA A 72 -3.19 1.22 -12.22
N ALA A 73 -2.74 1.90 -11.16
CA ALA A 73 -1.69 1.43 -10.27
C ALA A 73 -2.36 0.89 -9.00
N GLU A 74 -1.86 -0.21 -8.48
CA GLU A 74 -2.38 -0.86 -7.28
C GLU A 74 -1.45 -0.66 -6.10
N ILE A 75 -1.96 -0.05 -5.01
CA ILE A 75 -1.21 0.09 -3.76
C ILE A 75 -1.07 -1.27 -3.08
N LYS A 76 0.14 -1.55 -2.61
CA LYS A 76 0.46 -2.72 -1.80
C LYS A 76 1.38 -2.33 -0.65
N ARG A 77 1.25 -3.04 0.45
CA ARG A 77 2.21 -3.01 1.57
C ARG A 77 2.38 -1.64 2.22
N MET A 78 1.31 -0.83 2.27
CA MET A 78 1.34 0.40 3.07
C MET A 78 1.34 0.05 4.56
N TYR A 79 2.31 0.60 5.28
CA TYR A 79 2.49 0.35 6.70
C TYR A 79 3.18 1.52 7.39
N VAL A 80 2.76 1.80 8.60
CA VAL A 80 3.43 2.73 9.52
C VAL A 80 3.59 2.02 10.85
N ALA A 81 4.78 2.11 11.45
CA ALA A 81 5.07 1.50 12.75
C ALA A 81 4.04 1.94 13.80
N ASP A 82 3.60 1.00 14.63
CA ASP A 82 2.52 1.20 15.60
C ASP A 82 2.77 2.41 16.52
N SER A 83 4.00 2.58 16.98
CA SER A 83 4.37 3.68 17.89
C SER A 83 4.23 5.06 17.27
N LEU A 84 4.11 5.14 15.94
CA LEU A 84 4.07 6.40 15.19
C LEU A 84 2.73 6.65 14.51
N ARG A 85 1.71 5.84 14.79
CA ARG A 85 0.37 6.03 14.25
C ARG A 85 -0.28 7.30 14.81
N GLY A 86 -1.23 7.86 14.05
CA GLY A 86 -1.93 9.06 14.44
C GLY A 86 -1.16 10.36 14.22
N LYS A 87 -0.01 10.31 13.53
CA LYS A 87 0.84 11.48 13.24
C LYS A 87 0.81 11.92 11.78
N GLY A 88 -0.09 11.36 10.98
CA GLY A 88 -0.22 11.72 9.57
C GLY A 88 0.82 11.10 8.63
N LEU A 89 1.62 10.15 9.10
CA LEU A 89 2.68 9.54 8.29
C LEU A 89 2.12 8.69 7.17
N SER A 90 1.00 7.98 7.39
CA SER A 90 0.32 7.21 6.33
C SER A 90 -0.11 8.11 5.18
N ARG A 91 -0.61 9.30 5.49
CA ARG A 91 -1.03 10.27 4.48
C ARG A 91 0.15 10.76 3.65
N LEU A 92 1.32 10.94 4.26
CA LEU A 92 2.53 11.32 3.54
C LEU A 92 2.98 10.22 2.58
N VAL A 93 2.96 8.97 3.02
CA VAL A 93 3.27 7.83 2.15
C VAL A 93 2.26 7.76 1.00
N LEU A 94 0.97 7.83 1.29
CA LEU A 94 -0.08 7.76 0.29
C LEU A 94 0.07 8.85 -0.78
N THR A 95 0.32 10.09 -0.37
CA THR A 95 0.53 11.22 -1.28
C THR A 95 1.73 10.97 -2.19
N ASN A 96 2.83 10.44 -1.66
CA ASN A 96 4.01 10.09 -2.44
C ASN A 96 3.68 9.01 -3.48
N LEU A 97 2.93 7.97 -3.09
CA LEU A 97 2.52 6.91 -4.01
C LEU A 97 1.64 7.46 -5.13
N GLU A 98 0.68 8.32 -4.79
CA GLU A 98 -0.21 8.93 -5.78
C GLU A 98 0.55 9.81 -6.76
N ASN A 99 1.45 10.64 -6.27
CA ASN A 99 2.24 11.53 -7.11
C ASN A 99 3.16 10.75 -8.06
N THR A 100 3.84 9.73 -7.56
CA THR A 100 4.74 8.92 -8.39
C THR A 100 3.97 8.10 -9.42
N ALA A 101 2.81 7.58 -9.10
CA ALA A 101 1.95 6.85 -10.04
C ALA A 101 1.42 7.79 -11.13
N ARG A 102 0.99 8.99 -10.76
CA ARG A 102 0.54 10.01 -11.73
C ARG A 102 1.67 10.39 -12.67
N ASP A 103 2.87 10.63 -12.14
CA ASP A 103 4.04 11.00 -12.94
C ASP A 103 4.43 9.87 -13.91
N ALA A 104 4.17 8.62 -13.54
CA ALA A 104 4.40 7.46 -14.41
C ALA A 104 3.29 7.25 -15.46
N GLY A 105 2.25 8.10 -15.46
CA GLY A 105 1.20 8.07 -16.46
C GLY A 105 -0.05 7.28 -16.08
N HIS A 106 -0.15 6.80 -14.84
CA HIS A 106 -1.35 6.10 -14.39
C HIS A 106 -2.49 7.08 -14.13
N GLN A 107 -3.71 6.66 -14.46
CA GLN A 107 -4.90 7.48 -14.39
C GLN A 107 -5.72 7.25 -13.13
N ARG A 108 -5.48 6.12 -12.46
CA ARG A 108 -6.21 5.70 -11.26
C ARG A 108 -5.28 5.02 -10.28
N MET A 109 -5.60 5.18 -9.01
CA MET A 109 -5.04 4.37 -7.95
C MET A 109 -6.12 3.44 -7.42
N VAL A 110 -5.82 2.16 -7.28
CA VAL A 110 -6.72 1.17 -6.69
C VAL A 110 -6.02 0.44 -5.56
N LEU A 111 -6.80 -0.13 -4.65
CA LEU A 111 -6.26 -0.88 -3.53
C LEU A 111 -7.31 -1.84 -2.99
N GLU A 112 -6.82 -2.83 -2.26
CA GLU A 112 -7.63 -3.77 -1.51
C GLU A 112 -7.27 -3.67 -0.03
N THR A 113 -8.26 -3.64 0.82
CA THR A 113 -8.11 -3.68 2.27
C THR A 113 -9.20 -4.57 2.87
N GLY A 114 -9.31 -4.62 4.18
CA GLY A 114 -10.30 -5.44 4.85
C GLY A 114 -10.98 -4.71 6.00
N LEU A 115 -12.15 -5.22 6.39
CA LEU A 115 -12.97 -4.62 7.46
C LEU A 115 -12.26 -4.58 8.81
N ARG A 116 -11.22 -5.41 9.02
CA ARG A 116 -10.45 -5.42 10.26
C ARG A 116 -9.31 -4.40 10.28
N GLN A 117 -9.29 -3.51 9.27
CA GLN A 117 -8.35 -2.40 9.17
C GLN A 117 -9.13 -1.07 9.08
N PRO A 118 -9.91 -0.71 10.11
CA PRO A 118 -10.76 0.48 10.05
C PRO A 118 -9.97 1.78 9.90
N GLU A 119 -8.77 1.86 10.45
CA GLU A 119 -7.91 3.04 10.30
C GLU A 119 -7.47 3.25 8.84
N ALA A 120 -7.18 2.17 8.12
CA ALA A 120 -6.84 2.25 6.70
C ALA A 120 -8.05 2.71 5.87
N ILE A 121 -9.22 2.11 6.10
CA ILE A 121 -10.46 2.50 5.42
C ILE A 121 -10.76 3.98 5.67
N GLY A 122 -10.62 4.44 6.92
CA GLY A 122 -10.82 5.85 7.27
C GLY A 122 -9.89 6.78 6.49
N LEU A 123 -8.62 6.43 6.37
CA LEU A 123 -7.65 7.19 5.59
C LEU A 123 -8.06 7.29 4.11
N TYR A 124 -8.42 6.17 3.50
CA TYR A 124 -8.77 6.15 2.08
C TYR A 124 -10.04 6.97 1.81
N LEU A 125 -11.08 6.80 2.62
CA LEU A 125 -12.30 7.59 2.48
C LEU A 125 -12.04 9.08 2.67
N ALA A 126 -11.20 9.45 3.64
CA ALA A 126 -10.85 10.84 3.91
C ALA A 126 -10.01 11.48 2.81
N THR A 127 -9.39 10.69 1.94
CA THR A 127 -8.51 11.17 0.88
C THR A 127 -9.09 11.01 -0.52
N GLY A 128 -10.40 10.76 -0.62
CA GLY A 128 -11.11 10.78 -1.89
C GLY A 128 -11.28 9.43 -2.58
N TYR A 129 -10.96 8.33 -1.90
CA TYR A 129 -11.19 6.99 -2.45
C TYR A 129 -12.66 6.61 -2.31
N GLU A 130 -13.18 5.90 -3.30
CA GLU A 130 -14.54 5.37 -3.33
C GLU A 130 -14.50 3.86 -3.50
N ARG A 131 -15.56 3.20 -3.03
CA ARG A 131 -15.72 1.75 -3.20
C ARG A 131 -15.79 1.41 -4.69
N ILE A 132 -15.05 0.36 -5.06
CA ILE A 132 -15.10 -0.26 -6.37
C ILE A 132 -15.36 -1.77 -6.21
N ASP A 133 -15.67 -2.45 -7.32
CA ASP A 133 -15.84 -3.90 -7.29
C ASP A 133 -14.57 -4.56 -6.78
N ASN A 134 -14.73 -5.59 -5.96
CA ASN A 134 -13.60 -6.33 -5.42
C ASN A 134 -12.83 -7.02 -6.55
N PHE A 135 -11.52 -7.05 -6.40
CA PHE A 135 -10.59 -7.72 -7.32
C PHE A 135 -9.59 -8.57 -6.56
N GLY A 136 -8.79 -9.35 -7.30
CA GLY A 136 -7.69 -10.12 -6.72
C GLY A 136 -8.10 -11.42 -6.03
N VAL A 137 -7.18 -11.99 -5.29
CA VAL A 137 -7.35 -13.31 -4.66
C VAL A 137 -8.42 -13.32 -3.57
N TYR A 138 -8.72 -12.17 -2.98
CA TYR A 138 -9.74 -12.03 -1.93
C TYR A 138 -11.07 -11.48 -2.44
N ARG A 139 -11.32 -11.45 -3.76
CA ARG A 139 -12.52 -10.84 -4.33
C ARG A 139 -13.83 -11.37 -3.74
N ASP A 140 -13.87 -12.65 -3.39
CA ASP A 140 -15.05 -13.29 -2.84
C ASP A 140 -15.05 -13.37 -1.32
N HIS A 141 -14.02 -12.83 -0.65
CA HIS A 141 -13.97 -12.83 0.80
C HIS A 141 -14.93 -11.77 1.35
N PRO A 142 -15.82 -12.14 2.31
CA PRO A 142 -16.86 -11.23 2.81
C PRO A 142 -16.33 -9.95 3.48
N GLU A 143 -15.10 -9.99 3.98
CA GLU A 143 -14.49 -8.83 4.64
C GLU A 143 -13.60 -7.99 3.72
N SER A 144 -13.39 -8.41 2.48
CA SER A 144 -12.56 -7.67 1.51
C SER A 144 -13.28 -6.41 1.02
N ARG A 145 -12.53 -5.31 0.90
CA ARG A 145 -13.06 -4.03 0.40
C ARG A 145 -12.03 -3.40 -0.51
N CYS A 146 -12.44 -3.12 -1.75
CA CYS A 146 -11.60 -2.45 -2.71
C CYS A 146 -12.05 -0.99 -2.92
N TYR A 147 -11.07 -0.13 -3.12
CA TYR A 147 -11.27 1.29 -3.30
C TYR A 147 -10.46 1.80 -4.48
N GLY A 148 -10.94 2.87 -5.09
CA GLY A 148 -10.25 3.52 -6.20
C GLY A 148 -10.41 5.02 -6.18
N LYS A 149 -9.46 5.70 -6.82
CA LYS A 149 -9.43 7.16 -6.89
C LYS A 149 -8.81 7.58 -8.23
N PRO A 150 -9.40 8.55 -8.94
CA PRO A 150 -8.74 9.16 -10.10
C PRO A 150 -7.46 9.88 -9.67
N LEU A 151 -6.44 9.80 -10.49
CA LEU A 151 -5.17 10.50 -10.25
C LEU A 151 -5.08 11.82 -11.02
#